data_bdf8301b18ac8917bb5b76ab235f97d7
#
_entry.id   bdf8301b18ac8917bb5b76ab235f97d7
#
_cell.length_a   1.000
_cell.length_b   1.000
_cell.length_c   1.000
_cell.angle_alpha   90.00
_cell.angle_beta   90.00
_cell.angle_gamma   90.00
#
_symmetry.space_group_name_H-M   'P 1'
#
loop_
_entity.id
_entity.type
_entity.pdbx_description
1 polymer ?
#
loop_
_entity_poly.entity_id
_entity_poly.type
_entity_poly.pdbx_seq_one_letter_code
_entity_poly.pdbx_strand_id
1 'polypeptide(L)'
;MVAPMFLHMTFMHLLFNMSWAVNLGGMIEREKGSKMFLAIVLFTHIASCFAEYFWDIYGLEKHTILFGGFSGAIYGMIGFVWMYAQNCRGTYLRLSASDIQWALIWMVLCFTGALGPVANGAHAGGLVAGMFMGTLIGLRDERRR
;
A
#
# COMPACT_ATOMS: atom_id res chain seq x y z
N MET A 1 6.25 -1.04 -15.47
CA MET A 1 5.52 -1.25 -14.21
C MET A 1 5.74 -0.17 -13.14
N VAL A 2 6.63 0.80 -13.32
CA VAL A 2 6.80 1.93 -12.37
C VAL A 2 5.98 3.16 -12.78
N ALA A 3 5.78 3.38 -14.08
CA ALA A 3 5.06 4.53 -14.61
C ALA A 3 3.63 4.74 -14.06
N PRO A 4 2.80 3.70 -13.83
CA PRO A 4 1.45 3.88 -13.31
C PRO A 4 1.37 4.62 -11.98
N MET A 5 2.40 4.52 -11.11
CA MET A 5 2.40 5.20 -9.82
C MET A 5 2.33 6.73 -9.90
N PHE A 6 2.72 7.31 -11.03
CA PHE A 6 2.74 8.75 -11.24
C PHE A 6 1.48 9.29 -11.94
N LEU A 7 0.60 8.39 -12.43
CA LEU A 7 -0.62 8.78 -13.09
C LEU A 7 -1.75 8.98 -12.07
N HIS A 8 -2.32 10.18 -12.04
CA HIS A 8 -3.44 10.49 -11.16
C HIS A 8 -4.58 11.10 -11.96
N MET A 9 -5.77 10.53 -11.88
CA MET A 9 -6.94 10.92 -12.68
C MET A 9 -7.51 12.27 -12.27
N THR A 10 -7.36 12.67 -10.99
CA THR A 10 -7.87 13.94 -10.47
C THR A 10 -6.87 14.56 -9.50
N PHE A 11 -6.99 15.88 -9.31
CA PHE A 11 -6.19 16.60 -8.31
C PHE A 11 -6.43 16.07 -6.89
N MET A 12 -7.68 15.75 -6.54
CA MET A 12 -8.00 15.19 -5.22
C MET A 12 -7.36 13.80 -5.02
N HIS A 13 -7.37 12.97 -6.06
CA HIS A 13 -6.69 11.67 -6.03
C HIS A 13 -5.17 11.84 -5.78
N LEU A 14 -4.54 12.78 -6.45
CA LEU A 14 -3.13 13.11 -6.20
C LEU A 14 -2.91 13.61 -4.77
N LEU A 15 -3.75 14.55 -4.30
CA LEU A 15 -3.62 15.15 -2.97
C LEU A 15 -3.71 14.10 -1.86
N PHE A 16 -4.71 13.22 -1.92
CA PHE A 16 -4.88 12.14 -0.94
C PHE A 16 -3.69 11.16 -0.98
N ASN A 17 -3.27 10.75 -2.17
CA ASN A 17 -2.11 9.88 -2.29
C ASN A 17 -0.84 10.52 -1.70
N MET A 18 -0.57 11.79 -2.01
CA MET A 18 0.62 12.47 -1.50
C MET A 18 0.57 12.70 0.00
N SER A 19 -0.61 13.00 0.56
CA SER A 19 -0.79 13.13 2.01
C SER A 19 -0.40 11.83 2.74
N TRP A 20 -0.93 10.69 2.28
CA TRP A 20 -0.58 9.39 2.83
C TRP A 20 0.89 9.01 2.60
N ALA A 21 1.42 9.28 1.39
CA ALA A 21 2.80 8.98 1.04
C ALA A 21 3.80 9.73 1.93
N VAL A 22 3.56 11.02 2.18
CA VAL A 22 4.43 11.83 3.06
C VAL A 22 4.37 11.34 4.50
N ASN A 23 3.17 11.07 5.02
CA ASN A 23 3.01 10.61 6.40
C ASN A 23 3.61 9.21 6.62
N LEU A 24 3.19 8.22 5.85
CA LEU A 24 3.68 6.84 5.97
C LEU A 24 5.15 6.72 5.57
N GLY A 25 5.52 7.34 4.46
CA GLY A 25 6.88 7.34 3.95
C GLY A 25 7.84 7.97 4.97
N GLY A 26 7.49 9.11 5.53
CA GLY A 26 8.29 9.77 6.56
C GLY A 26 8.43 8.93 7.85
N MET A 27 7.39 8.18 8.23
CA MET A 27 7.46 7.25 9.36
C MET A 27 8.42 6.09 9.05
N ILE A 28 8.27 5.45 7.90
CA ILE A 28 9.09 4.32 7.48
C ILE A 28 10.55 4.75 7.30
N GLU A 29 10.76 5.88 6.62
CA GLU A 29 12.12 6.37 6.33
C GLU A 29 12.89 6.73 7.60
N ARG A 30 12.24 7.35 8.59
CA ARG A 30 12.85 7.66 9.89
C ARG A 30 13.27 6.41 10.66
N GLU A 31 12.48 5.36 10.64
CA GLU A 31 12.75 4.13 11.40
C GLU A 31 13.68 3.16 10.63
N LYS A 32 13.56 3.10 9.29
CA LYS A 32 14.21 2.08 8.44
C LYS A 32 15.25 2.63 7.47
N GLY A 33 15.29 3.95 7.30
CA GLY A 33 16.14 4.62 6.32
C GLY A 33 15.59 4.57 4.89
N SER A 34 16.10 5.48 4.06
CA SER A 34 15.61 5.71 2.69
C SER A 34 15.69 4.48 1.78
N LYS A 35 16.75 3.66 1.93
CA LYS A 35 16.92 2.44 1.10
C LYS A 35 15.78 1.44 1.34
N MET A 36 15.41 1.22 2.59
CA MET A 36 14.32 0.33 2.95
C MET A 36 12.98 0.91 2.54
N PHE A 37 12.76 2.21 2.76
CA PHE A 37 11.57 2.91 2.29
C PHE A 37 11.36 2.71 0.78
N LEU A 38 12.38 2.98 -0.03
CA LEU A 38 12.31 2.77 -1.49
C LEU A 38 12.06 1.30 -1.87
N ALA A 39 12.70 0.36 -1.17
CA ALA A 39 12.48 -1.06 -1.40
C ALA A 39 11.03 -1.47 -1.12
N ILE A 40 10.43 -0.97 -0.04
CA ILE A 40 9.02 -1.23 0.30
C ILE A 40 8.11 -0.66 -0.78
N VAL A 41 8.30 0.62 -1.15
CA VAL A 41 7.50 1.29 -2.17
C VAL A 41 7.55 0.54 -3.50
N LEU A 42 8.75 0.23 -3.99
CA LEU A 42 8.92 -0.44 -5.28
C LEU A 42 8.35 -1.85 -5.26
N PHE A 43 8.65 -2.63 -4.24
CA PHE A 43 8.16 -4.00 -4.12
C PHE A 43 6.63 -4.05 -4.06
N THR A 44 6.02 -3.25 -3.20
CA THR A 44 4.56 -3.24 -3.04
C THR A 44 3.85 -2.68 -4.26
N HIS A 45 4.44 -1.66 -4.92
CA HIS A 45 3.88 -1.13 -6.16
C HIS A 45 3.93 -2.15 -7.30
N ILE A 46 5.06 -2.83 -7.49
CA ILE A 46 5.18 -3.88 -8.51
C ILE A 46 4.18 -5.00 -8.24
N ALA A 47 4.08 -5.46 -7.00
CA ALA A 47 3.11 -6.48 -6.60
C ALA A 47 1.66 -6.03 -6.85
N SER A 48 1.35 -4.76 -6.56
CA SER A 48 0.02 -4.19 -6.84
C SER A 48 -0.31 -4.15 -8.33
N CYS A 49 0.66 -3.81 -9.18
CA CYS A 49 0.48 -3.83 -10.64
C CYS A 49 0.21 -5.25 -11.17
N PHE A 50 0.92 -6.25 -10.66
CA PHE A 50 0.65 -7.65 -11.02
C PHE A 50 -0.73 -8.10 -10.54
N ALA A 51 -1.09 -7.75 -9.30
CA ALA A 51 -2.40 -8.10 -8.76
C ALA A 51 -3.55 -7.51 -9.60
N GLU A 52 -3.45 -6.24 -10.02
CA GLU A 52 -4.44 -5.61 -10.89
C GLU A 52 -4.50 -6.29 -12.26
N TYR A 53 -3.35 -6.57 -12.85
CA TYR A 53 -3.28 -7.25 -14.15
C TYR A 53 -4.00 -8.62 -14.11
N PHE A 54 -3.78 -9.42 -13.06
CA PHE A 54 -4.48 -10.69 -12.92
C PHE A 54 -5.96 -10.51 -12.59
N TRP A 55 -6.30 -9.47 -11.83
CA TRP A 55 -7.69 -9.13 -11.51
C TRP A 55 -8.50 -8.87 -12.78
N ASP A 56 -7.94 -8.10 -13.71
CA ASP A 56 -8.54 -7.82 -15.02
C ASP A 56 -8.64 -9.08 -15.90
N ILE A 57 -7.58 -9.90 -15.96
CA ILE A 57 -7.56 -11.13 -16.78
C ILE A 57 -8.65 -12.11 -16.33
N TYR A 58 -8.84 -12.29 -15.02
CA TYR A 58 -9.87 -13.18 -14.51
C TYR A 58 -11.28 -12.56 -14.54
N GLY A 59 -11.42 -11.35 -15.07
CA GLY A 59 -12.71 -10.70 -15.28
C GLY A 59 -13.44 -10.33 -14.00
N LEU A 60 -12.71 -10.17 -12.91
CA LEU A 60 -13.29 -9.77 -11.62
C LEU A 60 -13.79 -8.33 -11.66
N GLU A 61 -13.12 -7.49 -12.46
CA GLU A 61 -13.59 -6.15 -12.84
C GLU A 61 -13.14 -5.86 -14.28
N LYS A 62 -14.01 -5.28 -15.10
CA LYS A 62 -13.64 -4.85 -16.46
C LYS A 62 -13.20 -3.40 -16.40
N HIS A 63 -11.93 -3.18 -16.17
CA HIS A 63 -11.35 -1.85 -16.28
C HIS A 63 -10.69 -1.66 -17.64
N THR A 64 -10.80 -0.44 -18.17
CA THR A 64 -9.99 0.03 -19.29
C THR A 64 -8.51 -0.04 -18.88
N ILE A 65 -7.67 -0.39 -19.83
CA ILE A 65 -6.22 -0.62 -19.77
C ILE A 65 -5.41 0.48 -19.01
N LEU A 66 -6.01 1.60 -18.64
CA LEU A 66 -5.38 2.69 -17.91
C LEU A 66 -5.79 2.69 -16.43
N PHE A 67 -4.98 2.06 -15.60
CA PHE A 67 -5.02 2.28 -14.17
C PHE A 67 -3.77 3.07 -13.74
N GLY A 68 -3.90 3.84 -12.68
CA GLY A 68 -2.78 4.63 -12.16
C GLY A 68 -3.06 5.11 -10.76
N GLY A 69 -1.98 5.52 -10.11
CA GLY A 69 -2.00 6.05 -8.75
C GLY A 69 -0.97 5.40 -7.85
N PHE A 70 -0.57 6.14 -6.84
CA PHE A 70 0.37 5.68 -5.82
C PHE A 70 -0.32 4.80 -4.76
N SER A 71 -1.64 4.65 -4.84
CA SER A 71 -2.48 4.02 -3.81
C SER A 71 -2.14 2.56 -3.53
N GLY A 72 -1.74 1.78 -4.54
CA GLY A 72 -1.27 0.40 -4.34
C GLY A 72 -0.03 0.35 -3.43
N ALA A 73 0.93 1.26 -3.63
CA ALA A 73 2.09 1.38 -2.73
C ALA A 73 1.69 1.90 -1.34
N ILE A 74 0.69 2.81 -1.25
CA ILE A 74 0.17 3.30 0.04
C ILE A 74 -0.44 2.14 0.84
N TYR A 75 -1.31 1.33 0.24
CA TYR A 75 -1.83 0.13 0.88
C TYR A 75 -0.71 -0.85 1.26
N GLY A 76 0.33 -0.93 0.43
CA GLY A 76 1.54 -1.68 0.75
C GLY A 76 2.26 -1.14 1.98
N MET A 77 2.45 0.16 2.09
CA MET A 77 3.03 0.78 3.28
C MET A 77 2.15 0.60 4.52
N ILE A 78 0.82 0.70 4.39
CA ILE A 78 -0.12 0.42 5.50
C ILE A 78 0.05 -1.02 5.97
N GLY A 79 0.02 -1.99 5.06
CA GLY A 79 0.23 -3.41 5.38
C GLY A 79 1.58 -3.69 6.03
N PHE A 80 2.63 -3.06 5.51
CA PHE A 80 3.98 -3.15 6.07
C PHE A 80 4.03 -2.65 7.52
N VAL A 81 3.59 -1.43 7.76
CA VAL A 81 3.63 -0.81 9.11
C VAL A 81 2.78 -1.61 10.09
N TRP A 82 1.60 -2.04 9.65
CA TRP A 82 0.70 -2.83 10.49
C TRP A 82 1.35 -4.13 10.95
N MET A 83 1.82 -4.94 10.03
CA MET A 83 2.41 -6.25 10.37
C MET A 83 3.80 -6.13 10.99
N TYR A 84 4.58 -5.13 10.61
CA TYR A 84 5.85 -4.86 11.27
C TYR A 84 5.67 -4.56 12.76
N ALA A 85 4.69 -3.72 13.12
CA ALA A 85 4.37 -3.39 14.50
C ALA A 85 3.89 -4.60 15.33
N GLN A 86 3.21 -5.56 14.69
CA GLN A 86 2.76 -6.79 15.34
C GLN A 86 3.93 -7.76 15.64
N ASN A 87 4.98 -7.72 14.83
CA ASN A 87 6.07 -8.69 14.87
C ASN A 87 7.40 -8.11 15.42
N CYS A 88 7.47 -6.81 15.69
CA CYS A 88 8.65 -6.17 16.27
C CYS A 88 8.25 -5.32 17.48
N ARG A 89 8.57 -5.80 18.69
CA ARG A 89 8.22 -5.12 19.94
C ARG A 89 9.05 -3.84 20.11
N GLY A 90 8.46 -2.82 20.75
CA GLY A 90 9.15 -1.56 21.04
C GLY A 90 9.49 -0.71 19.82
N THR A 91 8.91 -0.97 18.66
CA THR A 91 8.99 -0.08 17.50
C THR A 91 8.10 1.15 17.67
N TYR A 92 8.57 2.29 17.16
CA TYR A 92 7.77 3.52 17.04
C TYR A 92 6.95 3.53 15.72
N LEU A 93 7.27 2.62 14.79
CA LEU A 93 6.59 2.49 13.51
C LEU A 93 5.24 1.80 13.72
N ARG A 94 4.20 2.59 14.02
CA ARG A 94 2.86 2.09 14.34
C ARG A 94 1.80 2.98 13.70
N LEU A 95 0.73 2.34 13.21
CA LEU A 95 -0.53 3.00 12.88
C LEU A 95 -1.50 2.89 14.06
N SER A 96 -2.36 3.89 14.22
CA SER A 96 -3.48 3.77 15.14
C SER A 96 -4.50 2.75 14.64
N ALA A 97 -5.28 2.17 15.54
CA ALA A 97 -6.37 1.27 15.16
C ALA A 97 -7.37 1.97 14.22
N SER A 98 -7.62 3.26 14.44
CA SER A 98 -8.52 4.04 13.59
C SER A 98 -7.95 4.24 12.18
N ASP A 99 -6.65 4.46 12.02
CA ASP A 99 -6.05 4.59 10.66
C ASP A 99 -6.21 3.30 9.87
N ILE A 100 -5.97 2.15 10.51
CA ILE A 100 -6.15 0.84 9.88
C ILE A 100 -7.63 0.62 9.53
N GLN A 101 -8.54 0.90 10.45
CA GLN A 101 -9.98 0.77 10.23
C GLN A 101 -10.44 1.64 9.05
N TRP A 102 -10.05 2.91 9.02
CA TRP A 102 -10.42 3.80 7.91
C TRP A 102 -9.83 3.36 6.58
N ALA A 103 -8.60 2.88 6.56
CA ALA A 103 -7.99 2.34 5.34
C ALA A 103 -8.77 1.11 4.82
N LEU A 104 -9.18 0.20 5.71
CA LEU A 104 -9.97 -0.98 5.34
C LEU A 104 -11.40 -0.61 4.91
N ILE A 105 -12.06 0.31 5.61
CA ILE A 105 -13.38 0.83 5.21
C ILE A 105 -13.30 1.45 3.82
N TRP A 106 -12.29 2.29 3.58
CA TRP A 106 -12.08 2.92 2.28
C TRP A 106 -11.85 1.89 1.18
N MET A 107 -11.06 0.85 1.45
CA MET A 107 -10.85 -0.25 0.52
C MET A 107 -12.17 -0.96 0.19
N VAL A 108 -12.99 -1.28 1.19
CA VAL A 108 -14.31 -1.89 0.98
C VAL A 108 -15.22 -0.98 0.15
N LEU A 109 -15.23 0.33 0.42
CA LEU A 109 -15.99 1.30 -0.39
C LEU A 109 -15.54 1.32 -1.85
N CYS A 110 -14.23 1.18 -2.13
CA CYS A 110 -13.73 1.06 -3.49
C CYS A 110 -14.33 -0.17 -4.22
N PHE A 111 -14.43 -1.31 -3.54
CA PHE A 111 -15.03 -2.52 -4.11
C PHE A 111 -16.53 -2.40 -4.41
N THR A 112 -17.25 -1.45 -3.80
CA THR A 112 -18.68 -1.23 -4.10
C THR A 112 -18.92 -0.52 -5.43
N GLY A 113 -17.88 0.04 -6.06
CA GLY A 113 -18.01 0.89 -7.23
C GLY A 113 -18.58 2.29 -6.97
N ALA A 114 -18.95 2.62 -5.73
CA ALA A 114 -19.52 3.92 -5.36
C ALA A 114 -18.58 5.12 -5.61
N LEU A 115 -17.28 4.85 -5.64
CA LEU A 115 -16.23 5.86 -5.87
C LEU A 115 -15.77 5.94 -7.34
N GLY A 116 -16.50 5.29 -8.24
CA GLY A 116 -16.11 5.16 -9.64
C GLY A 116 -15.11 4.02 -9.89
N PRO A 117 -14.47 3.98 -11.07
CA PRO A 117 -13.51 2.92 -11.41
C PRO A 117 -12.24 3.08 -10.58
N VAL A 118 -11.96 2.09 -9.75
CA VAL A 118 -10.79 2.02 -8.87
C VAL A 118 -10.06 0.70 -9.12
N ALA A 119 -8.73 0.73 -9.13
CA ALA A 119 -7.88 -0.45 -9.28
C ALA A 119 -7.89 -1.30 -7.98
N ASN A 120 -8.96 -2.05 -7.77
CA ASN A 120 -9.21 -2.80 -6.53
C ASN A 120 -8.20 -3.93 -6.31
N GLY A 121 -7.81 -4.62 -7.37
CA GLY A 121 -6.75 -5.63 -7.33
C GLY A 121 -5.41 -5.03 -6.89
N ALA A 122 -5.09 -3.81 -7.34
CA ALA A 122 -3.87 -3.12 -6.92
C ALA A 122 -3.87 -2.78 -5.44
N HIS A 123 -5.00 -2.33 -4.89
CA HIS A 123 -5.13 -2.03 -3.45
C HIS A 123 -4.95 -3.30 -2.61
N ALA A 124 -5.68 -4.37 -2.93
CA ALA A 124 -5.58 -5.64 -2.22
C ALA A 124 -4.18 -6.26 -2.34
N GLY A 125 -3.62 -6.30 -3.56
CA GLY A 125 -2.29 -6.85 -3.81
C GLY A 125 -1.19 -6.08 -3.10
N GLY A 126 -1.27 -4.73 -3.11
CA GLY A 126 -0.35 -3.87 -2.37
C GLY A 126 -0.40 -4.15 -0.86
N LEU A 127 -1.61 -4.19 -0.28
CA LEU A 127 -1.80 -4.48 1.14
C LEU A 127 -1.18 -5.83 1.53
N VAL A 128 -1.50 -6.90 0.80
CA VAL A 128 -0.99 -8.26 1.08
C VAL A 128 0.54 -8.31 0.94
N ALA A 129 1.11 -7.72 -0.10
CA ALA A 129 2.56 -7.64 -0.30
C ALA A 129 3.26 -6.89 0.85
N GLY A 130 2.67 -5.78 1.29
CA GLY A 130 3.15 -5.02 2.44
C GLY A 130 3.08 -5.80 3.74
N MET A 131 1.96 -6.48 4.00
CA MET A 131 1.79 -7.35 5.17
C MET A 131 2.84 -8.46 5.21
N PHE A 132 3.09 -9.11 4.08
CA PHE A 132 4.12 -10.14 3.97
C PHE A 132 5.52 -9.58 4.29
N MET A 133 5.89 -8.48 3.66
CA MET A 133 7.20 -7.85 3.89
C MET A 133 7.36 -7.34 5.32
N GLY A 134 6.30 -6.74 5.89
CA GLY A 134 6.26 -6.25 7.27
C GLY A 134 6.43 -7.37 8.29
N THR A 135 5.78 -8.52 8.06
CA THR A 135 5.95 -9.71 8.90
C THR A 135 7.38 -10.23 8.88
N LEU A 136 7.95 -10.43 7.68
CA LEU A 136 9.31 -10.99 7.56
C LEU A 136 10.36 -10.08 8.18
N ILE A 137 10.29 -8.77 7.92
CA ILE A 137 11.25 -7.80 8.44
C ILE A 137 11.05 -7.59 9.94
N GLY A 138 9.80 -7.58 10.41
CA GLY A 138 9.47 -7.47 11.83
C GLY A 138 10.05 -8.63 12.65
N LEU A 139 9.84 -9.86 12.22
CA LEU A 139 10.40 -11.06 12.85
C LEU A 139 11.93 -11.09 12.83
N ARG A 140 12.54 -10.65 11.72
CA ARG A 140 13.99 -10.55 11.63
C ARG A 140 14.56 -9.54 12.61
N ASP A 141 13.94 -8.37 12.69
CA ASP A 141 14.44 -7.28 13.52
C ASP A 141 14.19 -7.54 15.01
N GLU A 142 13.10 -8.25 15.37
CA GLU A 142 12.85 -8.71 16.72
C GLU A 142 13.93 -9.71 17.20
N ARG A 143 14.40 -10.61 16.33
CA ARG A 143 15.47 -11.57 16.65
C ARG A 143 16.85 -10.95 16.83
N ARG A 144 17.05 -9.71 16.36
CA ARG A 144 18.34 -9.01 16.43
C ARG A 144 18.46 -8.07 17.62
N ARG A 145 17.40 -7.95 18.39
CA ARG A 145 17.33 -7.17 19.65
C ARG A 145 17.71 -8.01 20.84
#